data_1183e660564cb40a389a49fd9090f245
#
_entry.id   1183e660564cb40a389a49fd9090f245
#
_cell.length_a   1.000
_cell.length_b   1.000
_cell.length_c   1.000
_cell.angle_alpha   90.00
_cell.angle_beta   90.00
_cell.angle_gamma   90.00
#
_symmetry.space_group_name_H-M   'P 1'
#
loop_
_entity.id
_entity.type
_entity.pdbx_description
1 polymer ?
#
loop_
_entity_poly.entity_id
_entity_poly.type
_entity_poly.pdbx_seq_one_letter_code
_entity_poly.pdbx_strand_id
1 'polypeptide(L)'
;MDLATLRFANAAWMVTKDGGEAGGFPAKVSAARKAGAGLVVIGRPPQREGLPFAAVLDVLCKRFGCTVRPQVRIVGIGPGSREAMTREVSEAIETADCLIGAKRMLDAVARPGQPTYDAIAPQDIADFIRAHREYRRFAVVMSGDTGFFSGTKKLLPLLEGCDTAVLPGLSSLSYLCARLQTSYEDVRVVSLHGRQHNILPEVRANGRLFALVGGERGINDLCRTLTAGGLGGVTVSV
;
A
#
# COMPACT_ATOMS: atom_id res chain seq x y z
N MET A 1 -18.40 34.83 12.89
CA MET A 1 -17.58 36.03 13.14
C MET A 1 -18.05 37.20 12.25
N ASP A 2 -18.10 37.07 10.96
CA ASP A 2 -18.36 38.16 10.01
C ASP A 2 -19.71 38.87 10.21
N LEU A 3 -20.82 38.16 10.48
CA LEU A 3 -22.14 38.77 10.66
C LEU A 3 -22.19 39.68 11.91
N ALA A 4 -21.63 39.22 13.03
CA ALA A 4 -21.59 39.99 14.27
C ALA A 4 -20.76 41.27 14.11
N THR A 5 -19.63 41.16 13.44
CA THR A 5 -18.73 42.29 13.13
C THR A 5 -19.40 43.33 12.22
N LEU A 6 -20.10 42.88 11.14
CA LEU A 6 -20.84 43.78 10.24
C LEU A 6 -21.95 44.54 10.98
N ARG A 7 -22.69 43.87 11.84
CA ARG A 7 -23.74 44.50 12.64
C ARG A 7 -23.18 45.48 13.69
N PHE A 8 -22.13 45.08 14.41
CA PHE A 8 -21.48 45.93 15.39
C PHE A 8 -20.92 47.21 14.76
N ALA A 9 -20.29 47.08 13.58
CA ALA A 9 -19.73 48.23 12.86
C ALA A 9 -20.78 49.06 12.08
N ASN A 10 -22.06 48.64 12.07
CA ASN A 10 -23.11 49.21 11.24
C ASN A 10 -22.64 49.39 9.78
N ALA A 11 -21.97 48.35 9.26
CA ALA A 11 -21.26 48.41 7.96
C ALA A 11 -22.23 48.45 6.80
N ALA A 12 -22.19 49.51 6.02
CA ALA A 12 -22.97 49.64 4.75
C ALA A 12 -22.43 48.74 3.63
N TRP A 13 -21.11 48.48 3.65
CA TRP A 13 -20.43 47.70 2.64
C TRP A 13 -19.41 46.74 3.23
N MET A 14 -19.29 45.56 2.61
CA MET A 14 -18.25 44.57 2.90
C MET A 14 -17.40 44.34 1.65
N VAL A 15 -16.09 44.48 1.76
CA VAL A 15 -15.14 44.15 0.70
C VAL A 15 -14.49 42.83 1.02
N THR A 16 -14.53 41.88 0.09
CA THR A 16 -13.91 40.55 0.29
C THR A 16 -13.28 40.02 -0.99
N LYS A 17 -12.33 39.11 -0.86
CA LYS A 17 -11.78 38.36 -1.99
C LYS A 17 -12.63 37.11 -2.27
N ASP A 18 -12.75 36.72 -3.53
CA ASP A 18 -13.23 35.39 -3.89
C ASP A 18 -12.18 34.32 -3.51
N GLY A 19 -12.25 33.85 -2.28
CA GLY A 19 -11.38 32.80 -1.75
C GLY A 19 -11.88 31.37 -1.98
N GLY A 20 -13.05 31.19 -2.63
CA GLY A 20 -13.72 29.91 -2.75
C GLY A 20 -14.21 29.36 -1.42
N GLU A 21 -14.60 28.07 -1.39
CA GLU A 21 -15.09 27.41 -0.17
C GLU A 21 -14.06 27.38 0.95
N ALA A 22 -12.82 27.00 0.63
CA ALA A 22 -11.69 26.95 1.58
C ALA A 22 -11.39 28.32 2.22
N GLY A 23 -11.65 29.42 1.50
CA GLY A 23 -11.48 30.80 1.97
C GLY A 23 -12.70 31.35 2.71
N GLY A 24 -13.74 30.55 2.92
CA GLY A 24 -14.99 30.93 3.61
C GLY A 24 -15.81 31.95 2.84
N PHE A 25 -15.65 32.05 1.51
CA PHE A 25 -16.36 33.02 0.68
C PHE A 25 -17.90 32.89 0.79
N PRO A 26 -18.52 31.68 0.73
CA PRO A 26 -19.96 31.51 0.88
C PRO A 26 -20.49 32.05 2.24
N ALA A 27 -19.73 31.84 3.32
CA ALA A 27 -20.09 32.35 4.64
C ALA A 27 -20.06 33.87 4.71
N LYS A 28 -19.10 34.51 4.04
CA LYS A 28 -19.01 35.98 3.94
C LYS A 28 -20.16 36.58 3.14
N VAL A 29 -20.52 35.96 2.02
CA VAL A 29 -21.69 36.36 1.21
C VAL A 29 -22.98 36.27 2.05
N SER A 30 -23.16 35.17 2.78
CA SER A 30 -24.31 34.99 3.65
C SER A 30 -24.34 36.02 4.79
N ALA A 31 -23.19 36.34 5.37
CA ALA A 31 -23.09 37.35 6.45
C ALA A 31 -23.45 38.77 5.96
N ALA A 32 -22.92 39.18 4.79
CA ALA A 32 -23.25 40.47 4.20
C ALA A 32 -24.76 40.59 3.90
N ARG A 33 -25.36 39.56 3.30
CA ARG A 33 -26.82 39.52 3.02
C ARG A 33 -27.66 39.62 4.29
N LYS A 34 -27.29 38.87 5.34
CA LYS A 34 -27.99 38.89 6.63
C LYS A 34 -27.83 40.21 7.41
N ALA A 35 -26.75 40.92 7.16
CA ALA A 35 -26.50 42.25 7.75
C ALA A 35 -27.16 43.39 6.96
N GLY A 36 -27.67 43.12 5.73
CA GLY A 36 -28.17 44.17 4.81
C GLY A 36 -27.04 45.00 4.20
N ALA A 37 -25.79 44.54 4.26
CA ALA A 37 -24.62 45.25 3.73
C ALA A 37 -24.43 44.95 2.24
N GLY A 38 -24.03 45.95 1.47
CA GLY A 38 -23.55 45.76 0.09
C GLY A 38 -22.28 44.93 0.06
N LEU A 39 -22.07 44.12 -0.97
CA LEU A 39 -20.90 43.27 -1.11
C LEU A 39 -20.07 43.67 -2.34
N VAL A 40 -18.80 44.02 -2.11
CA VAL A 40 -17.82 44.22 -3.17
C VAL A 40 -16.88 43.01 -3.18
N VAL A 41 -16.84 42.28 -4.28
CA VAL A 41 -16.01 41.12 -4.43
C VAL A 41 -14.81 41.43 -5.31
N ILE A 42 -13.60 41.25 -4.76
CA ILE A 42 -12.36 41.31 -5.52
C ILE A 42 -12.17 39.92 -6.15
N GLY A 43 -12.38 39.85 -7.48
CA GLY A 43 -12.18 38.60 -8.23
C GLY A 43 -10.73 38.14 -8.20
N ARG A 44 -10.53 36.86 -8.49
CA ARG A 44 -9.17 36.33 -8.70
C ARG A 44 -8.61 36.88 -10.01
N PRO A 45 -7.34 37.33 -10.02
CA PRO A 45 -6.70 37.60 -11.29
C PRO A 45 -6.67 36.33 -12.15
N PRO A 46 -6.69 36.45 -13.49
CA PRO A 46 -6.59 35.30 -14.36
C PRO A 46 -5.32 34.52 -14.02
N GLN A 47 -5.50 33.26 -13.59
CA GLN A 47 -4.39 32.36 -13.33
C GLN A 47 -3.81 31.94 -14.70
N ARG A 48 -2.52 32.12 -14.89
CA ARG A 48 -1.80 31.43 -15.97
C ARG A 48 -1.82 29.95 -15.68
N GLU A 49 -1.92 29.13 -16.73
CA GLU A 49 -1.76 27.69 -16.58
C GLU A 49 -0.41 27.40 -15.93
N GLY A 50 -0.45 26.74 -14.78
CA GLY A 50 0.73 26.29 -14.08
C GLY A 50 1.25 24.99 -14.68
N LEU A 51 2.51 24.66 -14.37
CA LEU A 51 3.04 23.33 -14.68
C LEU A 51 2.47 22.29 -13.68
N PRO A 52 2.19 21.07 -14.13
CA PRO A 52 1.91 19.95 -13.25
C PRO A 52 3.08 19.72 -12.28
N PHE A 53 2.81 19.18 -11.10
CA PHE A 53 3.81 18.96 -10.05
C PHE A 53 5.07 18.23 -10.55
N ALA A 54 4.91 17.16 -11.35
CA ALA A 54 6.02 16.41 -11.93
C ALA A 54 6.90 17.27 -12.85
N ALA A 55 6.29 18.13 -13.67
CA ALA A 55 7.05 19.05 -14.55
C ALA A 55 7.80 20.12 -13.76
N VAL A 56 7.21 20.61 -12.65
CA VAL A 56 7.93 21.54 -11.75
C VAL A 56 9.15 20.87 -11.14
N LEU A 57 9.02 19.62 -10.68
CA LEU A 57 10.14 18.85 -10.16
C LEU A 57 11.25 18.66 -11.21
N ASP A 58 10.90 18.34 -12.45
CA ASP A 58 11.86 18.17 -13.53
C ASP A 58 12.65 19.46 -13.81
N VAL A 59 11.96 20.61 -13.83
CA VAL A 59 12.60 21.91 -13.98
C VAL A 59 13.57 22.19 -12.83
N LEU A 60 13.14 21.93 -11.59
CA LEU A 60 13.97 22.12 -10.41
C LEU A 60 15.19 21.19 -10.40
N CYS A 61 14.98 19.92 -10.70
CA CYS A 61 16.05 18.94 -10.78
C CYS A 61 17.11 19.32 -11.82
N LYS A 62 16.67 19.73 -13.02
CA LYS A 62 17.57 20.22 -14.07
C LYS A 62 18.34 21.46 -13.64
N ARG A 63 17.66 22.42 -13.01
CA ARG A 63 18.26 23.70 -12.59
C ARG A 63 19.28 23.53 -11.48
N PHE A 64 19.02 22.63 -10.52
CA PHE A 64 19.87 22.47 -9.32
C PHE A 64 20.74 21.21 -9.37
N GLY A 65 20.76 20.46 -10.49
CA GLY A 65 21.59 19.26 -10.63
C GLY A 65 21.23 18.15 -9.61
N CYS A 66 20.00 18.13 -9.12
CA CYS A 66 19.54 17.14 -8.15
C CYS A 66 18.66 16.09 -8.80
N THR A 67 18.62 14.90 -8.19
CA THR A 67 17.74 13.82 -8.60
C THR A 67 16.80 13.48 -7.46
N VAL A 68 15.52 13.49 -7.76
CA VAL A 68 14.49 13.08 -6.81
C VAL A 68 14.15 11.62 -7.07
N ARG A 69 14.51 10.75 -6.12
CA ARG A 69 14.23 9.31 -6.18
C ARG A 69 12.91 9.02 -5.47
N PRO A 70 11.99 8.25 -6.08
CA PRO A 70 10.81 7.78 -5.37
C PRO A 70 11.22 6.82 -4.26
N GLN A 71 10.54 6.91 -3.12
CA GLN A 71 10.70 5.97 -2.02
C GLN A 71 9.79 4.77 -2.25
N VAL A 72 10.35 3.57 -2.24
CA VAL A 72 9.61 2.32 -2.42
C VAL A 72 9.85 1.43 -1.21
N ARG A 73 8.80 1.18 -0.46
CA ARG A 73 8.83 0.26 0.68
C ARG A 73 8.14 -1.04 0.27
N ILE A 74 8.88 -2.15 0.21
CA ILE A 74 8.31 -3.49 -0.03
C ILE A 74 7.97 -4.05 1.34
N VAL A 75 6.68 -4.26 1.60
CA VAL A 75 6.18 -4.53 2.95
C VAL A 75 5.48 -5.89 3.04
N GLY A 76 5.86 -6.70 4.02
CA GLY A 76 5.18 -7.97 4.34
C GLY A 76 4.03 -7.73 5.32
N ILE A 77 2.79 -8.02 4.91
CA ILE A 77 1.60 -7.76 5.73
C ILE A 77 1.18 -8.94 6.62
N GLY A 78 2.01 -9.97 6.71
CA GLY A 78 1.64 -11.16 7.48
C GLY A 78 0.37 -11.83 6.94
N PRO A 79 -0.51 -12.33 7.81
CA PRO A 79 -1.78 -12.94 7.43
C PRO A 79 -2.82 -11.92 6.89
N GLY A 80 -2.51 -10.63 6.90
CA GLY A 80 -3.36 -9.56 6.37
C GLY A 80 -4.19 -8.81 7.42
N SER A 81 -4.10 -9.18 8.71
CA SER A 81 -4.71 -8.39 9.77
C SER A 81 -3.77 -7.29 10.25
N ARG A 82 -4.30 -6.13 10.62
CA ARG A 82 -3.49 -4.99 11.09
C ARG A 82 -2.73 -5.31 12.37
N GLU A 83 -3.31 -6.12 13.25
CA GLU A 83 -2.72 -6.54 14.53
C GLU A 83 -1.48 -7.44 14.34
N ALA A 84 -1.38 -8.12 13.19
CA ALA A 84 -0.25 -8.99 12.87
C ALA A 84 0.86 -8.29 12.07
N MET A 85 0.69 -7.00 11.76
CA MET A 85 1.72 -6.20 11.09
C MET A 85 2.71 -5.62 12.10
N THR A 86 3.96 -5.46 11.67
CA THR A 86 4.89 -4.65 12.44
C THR A 86 4.48 -3.19 12.38
N ARG A 87 4.86 -2.41 13.38
CA ARG A 87 4.59 -0.97 13.41
C ARG A 87 5.18 -0.26 12.17
N GLU A 88 6.39 -0.63 11.80
CA GLU A 88 7.09 -0.06 10.66
C GLU A 88 6.35 -0.32 9.33
N VAL A 89 5.79 -1.53 9.14
CA VAL A 89 4.93 -1.87 7.99
C VAL A 89 3.67 -1.02 7.99
N SER A 90 3.00 -0.87 9.13
CA SER A 90 1.79 -0.06 9.25
C SER A 90 2.07 1.41 8.92
N GLU A 91 3.15 1.98 9.44
CA GLU A 91 3.57 3.36 9.15
C GLU A 91 3.91 3.56 7.66
N ALA A 92 4.59 2.58 7.05
CA ALA A 92 4.91 2.62 5.61
C ALA A 92 3.64 2.62 4.74
N ILE A 93 2.64 1.80 5.09
CA ILE A 93 1.34 1.76 4.40
C ILE A 93 0.57 3.07 4.59
N GLU A 94 0.52 3.57 5.82
CA GLU A 94 -0.22 4.79 6.16
C GLU A 94 0.37 6.05 5.51
N THR A 95 1.67 6.12 5.38
CA THR A 95 2.35 7.28 4.82
C THR A 95 2.57 7.20 3.31
N ALA A 96 2.28 6.07 2.68
CA ALA A 96 2.40 5.90 1.23
C ALA A 96 1.38 6.77 0.48
N ASP A 97 1.84 7.38 -0.63
CA ASP A 97 1.00 8.13 -1.54
C ASP A 97 0.19 7.18 -2.45
N CYS A 98 0.75 5.98 -2.74
CA CYS A 98 0.08 4.91 -3.49
C CYS A 98 0.50 3.53 -2.97
N LEU A 99 -0.47 2.61 -2.87
CA LEU A 99 -0.23 1.20 -2.55
C LEU A 99 -0.27 0.35 -3.82
N ILE A 100 0.64 -0.62 -3.92
CA ILE A 100 0.71 -1.55 -5.06
C ILE A 100 0.70 -2.98 -4.53
N GLY A 101 -0.07 -3.87 -5.14
CA GLY A 101 -0.11 -5.28 -4.75
C GLY A 101 -1.34 -5.99 -5.31
N ALA A 102 -1.54 -7.26 -4.94
CA ALA A 102 -2.74 -7.97 -5.34
C ALA A 102 -3.99 -7.36 -4.69
N LYS A 103 -5.09 -7.29 -5.45
CA LYS A 103 -6.33 -6.65 -5.04
C LYS A 103 -6.78 -7.03 -3.63
N ARG A 104 -6.82 -8.34 -3.29
CA ARG A 104 -7.24 -8.80 -1.97
C ARG A 104 -6.38 -8.26 -0.82
N MET A 105 -5.09 -8.00 -1.07
CA MET A 105 -4.17 -7.44 -0.06
C MET A 105 -4.40 -5.95 0.07
N LEU A 106 -4.60 -5.25 -1.04
CA LEU A 106 -4.93 -3.83 -1.05
C LEU A 106 -6.25 -3.58 -0.32
N ASP A 107 -7.29 -4.38 -0.59
CA ASP A 107 -8.59 -4.28 0.06
C ASP A 107 -8.50 -4.47 1.59
N ALA A 108 -7.53 -5.26 2.07
CA ALA A 108 -7.32 -5.49 3.50
C ALA A 108 -6.61 -4.34 4.22
N VAL A 109 -5.76 -3.55 3.54
CA VAL A 109 -4.87 -2.59 4.19
C VAL A 109 -5.06 -1.14 3.77
N ALA A 110 -5.63 -0.88 2.59
CA ALA A 110 -5.82 0.48 2.08
C ALA A 110 -6.80 1.28 2.94
N ARG A 111 -6.53 2.57 3.08
CA ARG A 111 -7.46 3.52 3.71
C ARG A 111 -8.47 4.01 2.67
N PRO A 112 -9.68 4.42 3.09
CA PRO A 112 -10.63 5.06 2.21
C PRO A 112 -9.99 6.23 1.45
N GLY A 113 -10.08 6.21 0.11
CA GLY A 113 -9.54 7.25 -0.76
C GLY A 113 -8.01 7.19 -1.00
N GLN A 114 -7.29 6.23 -0.44
CA GLN A 114 -5.87 6.05 -0.73
C GLN A 114 -5.70 5.44 -2.14
N PRO A 115 -4.87 6.04 -3.01
CA PRO A 115 -4.57 5.47 -4.32
C PRO A 115 -4.01 4.06 -4.24
N THR A 116 -4.53 3.16 -5.08
CA THR A 116 -4.08 1.77 -5.16
C THR A 116 -3.87 1.34 -6.60
N TYR A 117 -2.92 0.45 -6.83
CA TYR A 117 -2.67 -0.18 -8.12
C TYR A 117 -2.60 -1.70 -7.97
N ASP A 118 -3.54 -2.41 -8.62
CA ASP A 118 -3.58 -3.88 -8.60
C ASP A 118 -2.55 -4.45 -9.58
N ALA A 119 -1.45 -4.94 -9.04
CA ALA A 119 -0.39 -5.58 -9.81
C ALA A 119 0.36 -6.62 -8.97
N ILE A 120 0.71 -7.74 -9.61
CA ILE A 120 1.47 -8.83 -8.98
C ILE A 120 2.80 -9.04 -9.72
N ALA A 121 2.82 -8.83 -11.05
CA ALA A 121 4.02 -9.04 -11.83
C ALA A 121 5.07 -7.96 -11.50
N PRO A 122 6.32 -8.34 -11.20
CA PRO A 122 7.36 -7.39 -10.81
C PRO A 122 7.62 -6.31 -11.87
N GLN A 123 7.48 -6.65 -13.14
CA GLN A 123 7.67 -5.70 -14.23
C GLN A 123 6.58 -4.62 -14.23
N ASP A 124 5.31 -5.03 -14.10
CA ASP A 124 4.16 -4.09 -14.08
C ASP A 124 4.27 -3.11 -12.91
N ILE A 125 4.71 -3.62 -11.73
CA ILE A 125 4.95 -2.79 -10.54
C ILE A 125 6.05 -1.75 -10.83
N ALA A 126 7.17 -2.18 -11.39
CA ALA A 126 8.29 -1.28 -11.67
C ALA A 126 7.93 -0.25 -12.74
N ASP A 127 7.20 -0.64 -13.78
CA ASP A 127 6.77 0.26 -14.85
C ASP A 127 5.76 1.30 -14.34
N PHE A 128 4.82 0.88 -13.48
CA PHE A 128 3.90 1.80 -12.83
C PHE A 128 4.64 2.85 -11.99
N ILE A 129 5.60 2.45 -11.15
CA ILE A 129 6.39 3.37 -10.32
C ILE A 129 7.16 4.37 -11.18
N ARG A 130 7.71 3.94 -12.32
CA ARG A 130 8.43 4.84 -13.25
C ARG A 130 7.50 5.84 -13.95
N ALA A 131 6.29 5.40 -14.29
CA ALA A 131 5.31 6.22 -15.00
C ALA A 131 4.62 7.26 -14.12
N HIS A 132 4.42 6.97 -12.83
CA HIS A 132 3.64 7.79 -11.90
C HIS A 132 4.52 8.63 -10.97
N ARG A 133 5.18 9.63 -11.56
CA ARG A 133 6.14 10.52 -10.87
C ARG A 133 5.46 11.53 -9.93
N GLU A 134 4.16 11.65 -9.97
CA GLU A 134 3.34 12.41 -9.03
C GLU A 134 3.34 11.82 -7.62
N TYR A 135 3.51 10.50 -7.49
CA TYR A 135 3.69 9.83 -6.21
C TYR A 135 5.16 9.78 -5.81
N ARG A 136 5.44 10.04 -4.56
CA ARG A 136 6.78 10.05 -4.00
C ARG A 136 7.08 8.85 -3.12
N ARG A 137 6.06 8.32 -2.47
CA ARG A 137 6.15 7.20 -1.53
C ARG A 137 5.21 6.09 -1.99
N PHE A 138 5.80 4.97 -2.35
CA PHE A 138 5.07 3.76 -2.70
C PHE A 138 5.25 2.70 -1.60
N ALA A 139 4.17 2.00 -1.25
CA ALA A 139 4.28 0.76 -0.51
C ALA A 139 3.82 -0.40 -1.40
N VAL A 140 4.74 -1.35 -1.65
CA VAL A 140 4.46 -2.57 -2.41
C VAL A 140 4.12 -3.67 -1.42
N VAL A 141 2.87 -4.08 -1.40
CA VAL A 141 2.30 -4.99 -0.41
C VAL A 141 2.50 -6.45 -0.81
N MET A 142 3.19 -7.20 0.04
CA MET A 142 3.43 -8.64 -0.12
C MET A 142 2.70 -9.43 0.96
N SER A 143 2.16 -10.60 0.59
CA SER A 143 1.54 -11.52 1.56
C SER A 143 2.60 -12.18 2.43
N GLY A 144 2.34 -12.35 3.69
CA GLY A 144 3.26 -13.00 4.63
C GLY A 144 4.51 -12.18 4.90
N ASP A 145 5.66 -12.80 4.78
CA ASP A 145 6.98 -12.21 4.94
C ASP A 145 7.64 -11.95 3.58
N THR A 146 8.31 -10.81 3.46
CA THR A 146 9.01 -10.39 2.23
C THR A 146 10.18 -11.29 1.84
N GLY A 147 10.77 -12.00 2.78
CA GLY A 147 11.87 -12.96 2.57
C GLY A 147 11.41 -14.40 2.36
N PHE A 148 10.11 -14.71 2.60
CA PHE A 148 9.61 -16.08 2.60
C PHE A 148 8.80 -16.38 1.33
N PHE A 149 9.47 -16.89 0.29
CA PHE A 149 8.89 -17.22 -1.03
C PHE A 149 8.10 -16.08 -1.69
N SER A 150 8.48 -14.85 -1.43
CA SER A 150 7.81 -13.67 -1.97
C SER A 150 8.37 -13.22 -3.32
N GLY A 151 7.63 -12.33 -3.99
CA GLY A 151 8.06 -11.67 -5.23
C GLY A 151 9.20 -10.66 -5.06
N THR A 152 9.59 -10.33 -3.83
CA THR A 152 10.60 -9.31 -3.49
C THR A 152 11.92 -9.52 -4.23
N LYS A 153 12.44 -10.77 -4.25
CA LYS A 153 13.70 -11.11 -4.94
C LYS A 153 13.70 -10.73 -6.43
N LYS A 154 12.55 -10.86 -7.10
CA LYS A 154 12.41 -10.53 -8.53
C LYS A 154 12.14 -9.03 -8.74
N LEU A 155 11.52 -8.36 -7.78
CA LEU A 155 11.17 -6.95 -7.88
C LEU A 155 12.35 -6.03 -7.61
N LEU A 156 13.16 -6.30 -6.59
CA LEU A 156 14.27 -5.43 -6.17
C LEU A 156 15.21 -4.99 -7.30
N PRO A 157 15.67 -5.89 -8.20
CA PRO A 157 16.55 -5.48 -9.30
C PRO A 157 15.89 -4.51 -10.29
N LEU A 158 14.54 -4.49 -10.37
CA LEU A 158 13.79 -3.63 -11.29
C LEU A 158 13.56 -2.22 -10.73
N LEU A 159 13.85 -2.00 -9.44
CA LEU A 159 13.70 -0.72 -8.73
C LEU A 159 14.99 0.08 -8.67
N GLU A 160 15.91 -0.17 -9.57
CA GLU A 160 17.14 0.63 -9.69
C GLU A 160 16.78 2.11 -9.90
N GLY A 161 17.45 3.00 -9.16
CA GLY A 161 17.14 4.45 -9.16
C GLY A 161 16.08 4.87 -8.14
N CYS A 162 15.43 3.95 -7.42
CA CYS A 162 14.55 4.25 -6.30
C CYS A 162 15.31 4.22 -4.95
N ASP A 163 14.79 4.92 -3.94
CA ASP A 163 15.15 4.72 -2.52
C ASP A 163 14.31 3.56 -1.98
N THR A 164 14.90 2.36 -1.89
CA THR A 164 14.19 1.13 -1.54
C THR A 164 14.51 0.66 -0.13
N ALA A 165 13.47 0.18 0.60
CA ALA A 165 13.65 -0.64 1.79
C ALA A 165 12.66 -1.81 1.78
N VAL A 166 13.08 -2.92 2.38
CA VAL A 166 12.28 -4.15 2.51
C VAL A 166 11.95 -4.34 3.98
N LEU A 167 10.65 -4.34 4.30
CA LEU A 167 10.16 -4.47 5.65
C LEU A 167 9.56 -5.87 5.84
N PRO A 168 10.00 -6.63 6.85
CA PRO A 168 9.54 -7.99 7.06
C PRO A 168 8.10 -8.05 7.55
N GLY A 169 7.46 -9.18 7.30
CA GLY A 169 6.15 -9.51 7.87
C GLY A 169 6.18 -10.85 8.59
N LEU A 170 5.07 -11.22 9.21
CA LEU A 170 4.91 -12.51 9.85
C LEU A 170 4.71 -13.59 8.77
N SER A 171 5.63 -14.57 8.67
CA SER A 171 5.51 -15.65 7.70
C SER A 171 4.36 -16.61 8.06
N SER A 172 3.78 -17.28 7.05
CA SER A 172 2.78 -18.33 7.30
C SER A 172 3.34 -19.49 8.11
N LEU A 173 4.62 -19.82 7.95
CA LEU A 173 5.30 -20.82 8.77
C LEU A 173 5.31 -20.42 10.26
N SER A 174 5.82 -19.24 10.58
CA SER A 174 5.86 -18.74 11.96
C SER A 174 4.47 -18.63 12.57
N TYR A 175 3.50 -18.15 11.79
CA TYR A 175 2.12 -18.03 12.25
C TYR A 175 1.47 -19.38 12.56
N LEU A 176 1.61 -20.36 11.64
CA LEU A 176 1.07 -21.70 11.82
C LEU A 176 1.70 -22.41 13.01
N CYS A 177 3.03 -22.39 13.11
CA CYS A 177 3.73 -23.04 14.23
C CYS A 177 3.37 -22.44 15.58
N ALA A 178 3.20 -21.13 15.67
CA ALA A 178 2.71 -20.48 16.89
C ALA A 178 1.29 -20.93 17.26
N ARG A 179 0.39 -21.07 16.27
CA ARG A 179 -0.98 -21.60 16.51
C ARG A 179 -0.99 -23.05 16.94
N LEU A 180 -0.04 -23.85 16.45
CA LEU A 180 0.15 -25.25 16.84
C LEU A 180 0.99 -25.40 18.13
N GLN A 181 1.43 -24.31 18.74
CA GLN A 181 2.28 -24.29 19.95
C GLN A 181 3.55 -25.14 19.79
N THR A 182 4.22 -25.00 18.63
CA THR A 182 5.40 -25.78 18.30
C THR A 182 6.48 -24.90 17.68
N SER A 183 7.76 -25.33 17.81
CA SER A 183 8.88 -24.68 17.12
C SER A 183 8.93 -25.08 15.65
N TYR A 184 9.76 -24.41 14.86
CA TYR A 184 9.95 -24.71 13.44
C TYR A 184 11.43 -24.88 13.03
N GLU A 185 12.32 -25.03 14.01
CA GLU A 185 13.77 -25.19 13.75
C GLU A 185 14.09 -26.48 12.99
N ASP A 186 13.30 -27.53 13.21
CA ASP A 186 13.41 -28.84 12.58
C ASP A 186 12.42 -29.07 11.43
N VAL A 187 11.70 -28.02 11.02
CA VAL A 187 10.69 -28.12 9.95
C VAL A 187 11.32 -27.98 8.58
N ARG A 188 11.19 -29.00 7.75
CA ARG A 188 11.51 -28.92 6.33
C ARG A 188 10.51 -28.05 5.60
N VAL A 189 10.98 -27.02 4.90
CA VAL A 189 10.11 -26.09 4.16
C VAL A 189 10.18 -26.38 2.66
N VAL A 190 9.03 -26.56 2.03
CA VAL A 190 8.90 -26.73 0.57
C VAL A 190 7.83 -25.81 0.01
N SER A 191 7.96 -25.45 -1.25
CA SER A 191 6.93 -24.69 -1.96
C SER A 191 6.43 -25.51 -3.15
N LEU A 192 5.12 -25.78 -3.12
CA LEU A 192 4.38 -26.41 -4.22
C LEU A 192 3.69 -25.35 -5.08
N HIS A 193 3.81 -24.07 -4.73
CA HIS A 193 3.18 -22.97 -5.45
C HIS A 193 3.87 -22.73 -6.80
N GLY A 194 3.14 -23.00 -7.89
CA GLY A 194 3.63 -22.78 -9.25
C GLY A 194 4.73 -23.75 -9.70
N ARG A 195 4.96 -24.86 -8.99
CA ARG A 195 5.98 -25.87 -9.33
C ARG A 195 5.41 -27.28 -9.21
N GLN A 196 5.72 -28.13 -10.17
CA GLN A 196 5.52 -29.57 -10.02
C GLN A 196 6.65 -30.13 -9.16
N HIS A 197 6.40 -30.30 -7.88
CA HIS A 197 7.36 -30.90 -6.95
C HIS A 197 6.72 -32.17 -6.34
N ASN A 198 7.42 -33.29 -6.47
CA ASN A 198 6.98 -34.53 -5.80
C ASN A 198 7.26 -34.42 -4.31
N ILE A 199 6.21 -34.26 -3.52
CA ILE A 199 6.32 -34.09 -2.08
C ILE A 199 6.58 -35.40 -1.33
N LEU A 200 6.26 -36.57 -1.90
CA LEU A 200 6.31 -37.85 -1.22
C LEU A 200 7.71 -38.18 -0.64
N PRO A 201 8.83 -38.00 -1.37
CA PRO A 201 10.16 -38.18 -0.81
C PRO A 201 10.47 -37.27 0.38
N GLU A 202 10.01 -36.00 0.29
CA GLU A 202 10.24 -35.03 1.35
C GLU A 202 9.50 -35.42 2.65
N VAL A 203 8.24 -35.86 2.53
CA VAL A 203 7.43 -36.32 3.68
C VAL A 203 8.02 -37.58 4.30
N ARG A 204 8.56 -38.51 3.48
CA ARG A 204 9.20 -39.73 4.01
C ARG A 204 10.54 -39.46 4.71
N ALA A 205 11.27 -38.46 4.23
CA ALA A 205 12.60 -38.15 4.76
C ALA A 205 12.57 -37.23 6.00
N ASN A 206 11.47 -36.52 6.26
CA ASN A 206 11.40 -35.51 7.30
C ASN A 206 10.22 -35.77 8.24
N GLY A 207 10.46 -35.75 9.54
CA GLY A 207 9.42 -35.93 10.56
C GLY A 207 8.39 -34.79 10.59
N ARG A 208 8.79 -33.59 10.16
CA ARG A 208 7.94 -32.41 10.10
C ARG A 208 8.24 -31.63 8.82
N LEU A 209 7.18 -31.24 8.12
CA LEU A 209 7.30 -30.53 6.84
C LEU A 209 6.23 -29.45 6.75
N PHE A 210 6.65 -28.26 6.30
CA PHE A 210 5.75 -27.17 5.93
C PHE A 210 5.73 -27.02 4.41
N ALA A 211 4.52 -27.09 3.83
CA ALA A 211 4.32 -26.94 2.41
C ALA A 211 3.50 -25.70 2.09
N LEU A 212 4.06 -24.77 1.28
CA LEU A 212 3.25 -23.74 0.65
C LEU A 212 2.48 -24.35 -0.51
N VAL A 213 1.17 -24.40 -0.38
CA VAL A 213 0.26 -24.88 -1.41
C VAL A 213 -0.47 -23.71 -2.06
N GLY A 214 -0.77 -23.78 -3.34
CA GLY A 214 -1.48 -22.74 -4.09
C GLY A 214 -2.81 -23.22 -4.65
N GLY A 215 -3.76 -22.28 -4.80
CA GLY A 215 -5.06 -22.51 -5.39
C GLY A 215 -6.07 -23.15 -4.44
N GLU A 216 -7.36 -23.07 -4.81
CA GLU A 216 -8.50 -23.53 -3.98
C GLU A 216 -8.49 -25.05 -3.71
N ARG A 217 -7.89 -25.84 -4.60
CA ARG A 217 -7.80 -27.31 -4.48
C ARG A 217 -6.47 -27.82 -3.91
N GLY A 218 -5.53 -26.92 -3.63
CA GLY A 218 -4.15 -27.30 -3.28
C GLY A 218 -4.04 -28.25 -2.10
N ILE A 219 -4.84 -28.07 -1.05
CA ILE A 219 -4.86 -28.95 0.14
C ILE A 219 -5.48 -30.31 -0.21
N ASN A 220 -6.60 -30.32 -0.92
CA ASN A 220 -7.27 -31.57 -1.31
C ASN A 220 -6.39 -32.41 -2.24
N ASP A 221 -5.71 -31.77 -3.18
CA ASP A 221 -4.79 -32.45 -4.11
C ASP A 221 -3.56 -32.97 -3.37
N LEU A 222 -3.05 -32.22 -2.40
CA LEU A 222 -1.98 -32.67 -1.51
C LEU A 222 -2.39 -33.92 -0.72
N CYS A 223 -3.56 -33.91 -0.06
CA CYS A 223 -4.07 -35.05 0.70
C CYS A 223 -4.28 -36.28 -0.19
N ARG A 224 -4.84 -36.13 -1.38
CA ARG A 224 -4.96 -37.21 -2.38
C ARG A 224 -3.59 -37.80 -2.76
N THR A 225 -2.63 -36.94 -3.02
CA THR A 225 -1.26 -37.35 -3.37
C THR A 225 -0.61 -38.15 -2.24
N LEU A 226 -0.75 -37.68 -1.00
CA LEU A 226 -0.23 -38.38 0.18
C LEU A 226 -0.91 -39.74 0.34
N THR A 227 -2.20 -39.83 0.24
CA THR A 227 -2.97 -41.08 0.35
C THR A 227 -2.58 -42.07 -0.75
N ALA A 228 -2.54 -41.64 -2.01
CA ALA A 228 -2.11 -42.47 -3.14
C ALA A 228 -0.65 -42.96 -3.00
N GLY A 229 0.21 -42.15 -2.35
CA GLY A 229 1.60 -42.48 -2.06
C GLY A 229 1.82 -43.36 -0.83
N GLY A 230 0.73 -43.90 -0.22
CA GLY A 230 0.81 -44.74 0.98
C GLY A 230 1.10 -43.98 2.27
N LEU A 231 0.86 -42.64 2.28
CA LEU A 231 1.07 -41.77 3.43
C LEU A 231 -0.24 -41.23 4.02
N GLY A 232 -1.35 -41.99 3.89
CA GLY A 232 -2.67 -41.57 4.35
C GLY A 232 -2.80 -41.45 5.89
N GLY A 233 -1.84 -41.95 6.66
CA GLY A 233 -1.80 -41.82 8.13
C GLY A 233 -1.07 -40.56 8.64
N VAL A 234 -0.57 -39.68 7.73
CA VAL A 234 0.11 -38.45 8.11
C VAL A 234 -0.90 -37.41 8.58
N THR A 235 -0.62 -36.76 9.70
CA THR A 235 -1.43 -35.62 10.18
C THR A 235 -1.12 -34.37 9.33
N VAL A 236 -2.15 -33.72 8.81
CA VAL A 236 -2.07 -32.47 8.06
C VAL A 236 -2.77 -31.37 8.83
N SER A 237 -2.04 -30.31 9.18
CA SER A 237 -2.55 -29.10 9.81
C SER A 237 -2.61 -27.95 8.77
N VAL A 238 -3.70 -27.15 8.81
CA VAL A 238 -3.95 -26.08 7.84
C VAL A 238 -4.27 -24.77 8.55
#